data_f9aa5974f9b064c04c9e4210e58699ad
#
_entry.id   f9aa5974f9b064c04c9e4210e58699ad
#
_cell.length_a   1.000
_cell.length_b   1.000
_cell.length_c   1.000
_cell.angle_alpha   90.00
_cell.angle_beta   90.00
_cell.angle_gamma   90.00
#
_symmetry.space_group_name_H-M   'P 1'
#
loop_
_entity.id
_entity.type
_entity.pdbx_description
1 polymer ?
#
loop_
_entity_poly.entity_id
_entity_poly.type
_entity_poly.pdbx_seq_one_letter_code
_entity_poly.pdbx_strand_id
1 'polypeptide(L)'
;MEKLSRRDGRFVALCVAVIAAGAAVGIPLFPRAFPEASIDFRVTREEARGIAERALAERGFDVAGRRVLAIFDHDDTAKVFLERELGLERAQPLLGGEVPVWRWSFRFVRPLEKGELRAFVAPSGELLSFRRILPEGSPGSDP
;
A
#
# COMPACT_ATOMS: atom_id res chain seq x y z
N MET A 1 -28.10 38.33 -16.12
CA MET A 1 -26.75 38.09 -15.57
C MET A 1 -26.40 39.28 -14.69
N GLU A 2 -26.44 39.10 -13.37
CA GLU A 2 -26.07 40.16 -12.42
C GLU A 2 -24.56 40.39 -12.49
N LYS A 3 -24.16 41.68 -12.65
CA LYS A 3 -22.74 42.02 -12.69
C LYS A 3 -22.17 41.95 -11.28
N LEU A 4 -21.08 41.21 -11.11
CA LEU A 4 -20.32 41.15 -9.85
C LEU A 4 -20.02 42.58 -9.33
N SER A 5 -20.43 42.85 -8.10
CA SER A 5 -20.17 44.14 -7.45
C SER A 5 -18.72 44.19 -6.95
N ARG A 6 -18.20 45.41 -6.70
CA ARG A 6 -16.84 45.57 -6.11
C ARG A 6 -16.70 44.89 -4.73
N ARG A 7 -17.82 44.70 -4.04
CA ARG A 7 -17.86 43.98 -2.74
C ARG A 7 -17.66 42.50 -2.93
N ASP A 8 -18.27 41.92 -3.98
CA ASP A 8 -18.12 40.52 -4.32
C ASP A 8 -16.69 40.20 -4.78
N GLY A 9 -16.07 41.14 -5.52
CA GLY A 9 -14.67 41.02 -5.92
C GLY A 9 -13.70 40.96 -4.74
N ARG A 10 -13.94 41.76 -3.68
CA ARG A 10 -13.13 41.73 -2.45
C ARG A 10 -13.34 40.42 -1.68
N PHE A 11 -14.55 39.93 -1.61
CA PHE A 11 -14.86 38.65 -0.98
C PHE A 11 -14.18 37.49 -1.70
N VAL A 12 -14.28 37.46 -3.03
CA VAL A 12 -13.58 36.44 -3.85
C VAL A 12 -12.07 36.51 -3.65
N ALA A 13 -11.49 37.71 -3.66
CA ALA A 13 -10.06 37.90 -3.43
C ALA A 13 -9.62 37.39 -2.03
N LEU A 14 -10.43 37.64 -1.00
CA LEU A 14 -10.19 37.10 0.34
C LEU A 14 -10.22 35.58 0.35
N CYS A 15 -11.24 34.97 -0.28
CA CYS A 15 -11.34 33.52 -0.38
C CYS A 15 -10.12 32.89 -1.09
N VAL A 16 -9.69 33.49 -2.20
CA VAL A 16 -8.50 33.03 -2.93
C VAL A 16 -7.25 33.17 -2.07
N ALA A 17 -7.09 34.25 -1.33
CA ALA A 17 -5.96 34.46 -0.42
C ALA A 17 -5.92 33.42 0.69
N VAL A 18 -7.08 33.08 1.29
CA VAL A 18 -7.19 32.03 2.32
C VAL A 18 -6.86 30.65 1.77
N ILE A 19 -7.36 30.32 0.57
CA ILE A 19 -7.04 29.05 -0.11
C ILE A 19 -5.53 28.97 -0.41
N ALA A 20 -4.94 30.03 -0.94
CA ALA A 20 -3.52 30.07 -1.26
C ALA A 20 -2.64 29.92 0.01
N ALA A 21 -3.01 30.63 1.09
CA ALA A 21 -2.32 30.50 2.38
C ALA A 21 -2.47 29.08 2.97
N GLY A 22 -3.67 28.51 2.92
CA GLY A 22 -3.92 27.13 3.35
C GLY A 22 -3.12 26.10 2.55
N ALA A 23 -3.04 26.26 1.23
CA ALA A 23 -2.24 25.40 0.37
C ALA A 23 -0.73 25.55 0.64
N ALA A 24 -0.25 26.80 0.81
CA ALA A 24 1.17 27.06 1.11
C ALA A 24 1.65 26.41 2.42
N VAL A 25 0.76 26.26 3.41
CA VAL A 25 1.06 25.59 4.68
C VAL A 25 0.76 24.09 4.61
N GLY A 26 -0.37 23.71 4.02
CA GLY A 26 -0.84 22.33 3.99
C GLY A 26 0.00 21.41 3.11
N ILE A 27 0.43 21.87 1.93
CA ILE A 27 1.21 21.04 1.00
C ILE A 27 2.53 20.55 1.63
N PRO A 28 3.39 21.39 2.24
CA PRO A 28 4.63 20.92 2.86
C PRO A 28 4.42 20.11 4.14
N LEU A 29 3.28 20.27 4.81
CA LEU A 29 2.96 19.50 6.01
C LEU A 29 2.27 18.15 5.70
N PHE A 30 1.72 18.01 4.48
CA PHE A 30 0.98 16.82 4.08
C PHE A 30 1.74 15.50 4.26
N PRO A 31 3.03 15.37 3.86
CA PRO A 31 3.79 14.13 4.07
C PRO A 31 4.05 13.79 5.55
N ARG A 32 4.04 14.81 6.42
CA ARG A 32 4.19 14.61 7.88
C ARG A 32 2.91 14.11 8.52
N ALA A 33 1.76 14.57 8.03
CA ALA A 33 0.45 14.15 8.52
C ALA A 33 0.01 12.79 7.97
N PHE A 34 0.48 12.47 6.75
CA PHE A 34 0.13 11.24 6.03
C PHE A 34 1.41 10.53 5.56
N PRO A 35 2.01 9.66 6.40
CA PRO A 35 3.21 8.91 6.04
C PRO A 35 3.05 8.09 4.75
N GLU A 36 1.81 7.65 4.47
CA GLU A 36 1.45 6.91 3.26
C GLU A 36 1.68 7.73 1.97
N ALA A 37 1.64 9.05 2.06
CA ALA A 37 1.88 9.94 0.91
C ALA A 37 3.35 9.94 0.44
N SER A 38 4.27 9.41 1.25
CA SER A 38 5.70 9.30 0.91
C SER A 38 6.07 7.95 0.30
N ILE A 39 5.11 7.03 0.10
CA ILE A 39 5.39 5.72 -0.49
C ILE A 39 5.78 5.90 -1.97
N ASP A 40 6.98 5.45 -2.31
CA ASP A 40 7.48 5.44 -3.71
C ASP A 40 6.94 4.20 -4.44
N PHE A 41 5.83 4.38 -5.16
CA PHE A 41 5.27 3.33 -6.01
C PHE A 41 6.04 3.23 -7.32
N ARG A 42 6.87 2.20 -7.46
CA ARG A 42 7.61 1.89 -8.70
C ARG A 42 6.90 0.88 -9.58
N VAL A 43 5.96 0.13 -9.01
CA VAL A 43 5.15 -0.83 -9.76
C VAL A 43 3.66 -0.59 -9.50
N THR A 44 2.89 -0.72 -10.55
CA THR A 44 1.43 -0.73 -10.49
C THR A 44 0.92 -2.04 -9.87
N ARG A 45 -0.36 -2.08 -9.53
CA ARG A 45 -1.01 -3.31 -9.05
C ARG A 45 -0.89 -4.45 -10.06
N GLU A 46 -1.04 -4.15 -11.33
CA GLU A 46 -0.99 -5.12 -12.43
C GLU A 46 0.43 -5.67 -12.62
N GLU A 47 1.45 -4.84 -12.57
CA GLU A 47 2.86 -5.25 -12.62
C GLU A 47 3.25 -6.08 -11.40
N ALA A 48 2.87 -5.65 -10.20
CA ALA A 48 3.09 -6.39 -8.96
C ALA A 48 2.39 -7.76 -8.97
N ARG A 49 1.17 -7.83 -9.54
CA ARG A 49 0.46 -9.09 -9.76
C ARG A 49 1.26 -10.00 -10.70
N GLY A 50 1.75 -9.49 -11.81
CA GLY A 50 2.57 -10.27 -12.74
C GLY A 50 3.86 -10.79 -12.11
N ILE A 51 4.48 -10.02 -11.22
CA ILE A 51 5.64 -10.47 -10.43
C ILE A 51 5.25 -11.62 -9.51
N ALA A 52 4.13 -11.48 -8.77
CA ALA A 52 3.64 -12.51 -7.87
C ALA A 52 3.29 -13.82 -8.60
N GLU A 53 2.61 -13.74 -9.75
CA GLU A 53 2.23 -14.89 -10.57
C GLU A 53 3.47 -15.63 -11.10
N ARG A 54 4.45 -14.93 -11.65
CA ARG A 54 5.71 -15.53 -12.12
C ARG A 54 6.47 -16.20 -10.98
N ALA A 55 6.62 -15.51 -9.88
CA ALA A 55 7.36 -16.02 -8.74
C ALA A 55 6.74 -17.28 -8.11
N LEU A 56 5.42 -17.39 -8.11
CA LEU A 56 4.71 -18.59 -7.66
C LEU A 56 4.83 -19.72 -8.69
N ALA A 57 4.71 -19.43 -10.00
CA ALA A 57 4.85 -20.41 -11.06
C ALA A 57 6.26 -21.01 -11.12
N GLU A 58 7.31 -20.22 -10.98
CA GLU A 58 8.72 -20.65 -10.91
C GLU A 58 8.98 -21.62 -9.75
N ARG A 59 8.17 -21.52 -8.69
CA ARG A 59 8.23 -22.43 -7.51
C ARG A 59 7.31 -23.63 -7.62
N GLY A 60 6.71 -23.84 -8.81
CA GLY A 60 5.86 -24.98 -9.10
C GLY A 60 4.42 -24.86 -8.61
N PHE A 61 3.98 -23.67 -8.20
CA PHE A 61 2.59 -23.47 -7.82
C PHE A 61 1.73 -23.18 -9.05
N ASP A 62 0.63 -23.92 -9.17
CA ASP A 62 -0.36 -23.64 -10.21
C ASP A 62 -1.21 -22.43 -9.84
N VAL A 63 -1.01 -21.35 -10.56
CA VAL A 63 -1.76 -20.09 -10.44
C VAL A 63 -2.85 -19.92 -11.50
N ALA A 64 -2.86 -20.80 -12.52
CA ALA A 64 -3.80 -20.72 -13.63
C ALA A 64 -5.25 -20.93 -13.14
N GLY A 65 -6.18 -20.13 -13.68
CA GLY A 65 -7.60 -20.23 -13.33
C GLY A 65 -7.96 -19.84 -11.90
N ARG A 66 -7.01 -19.37 -11.07
CA ARG A 66 -7.30 -18.84 -9.74
C ARG A 66 -7.86 -17.43 -9.84
N ARG A 67 -8.85 -17.13 -9.00
CA ARG A 67 -9.30 -15.75 -8.79
C ARG A 67 -8.25 -15.02 -7.95
N VAL A 68 -7.84 -13.85 -8.41
CA VAL A 68 -6.85 -13.03 -7.70
C VAL A 68 -7.55 -11.87 -7.01
N LEU A 69 -7.36 -11.78 -5.71
CA LEU A 69 -7.75 -10.63 -4.89
C LEU A 69 -6.49 -9.86 -4.55
N ALA A 70 -6.51 -8.55 -4.77
CA ALA A 70 -5.36 -7.69 -4.52
C ALA A 70 -5.76 -6.52 -3.63
N ILE A 71 -5.00 -6.30 -2.57
CA ILE A 71 -5.08 -5.12 -1.71
C ILE A 71 -3.69 -4.54 -1.53
N PHE A 72 -3.63 -3.24 -1.32
CA PHE A 72 -2.43 -2.59 -0.84
C PHE A 72 -2.60 -2.39 0.67
N ASP A 73 -1.71 -2.96 1.45
CA ASP A 73 -1.75 -2.94 2.90
C ASP A 73 -0.35 -2.73 3.50
N HIS A 74 -0.28 -2.75 4.81
CA HIS A 74 0.99 -2.66 5.53
C HIS A 74 1.10 -3.78 6.57
N ASP A 75 2.32 -4.07 6.98
CA ASP A 75 2.59 -4.97 8.09
C ASP A 75 2.46 -4.21 9.41
N ASP A 76 1.27 -4.31 10.03
CA ASP A 76 0.96 -3.65 11.30
C ASP A 76 1.96 -4.02 12.40
N THR A 77 2.39 -5.28 12.45
CA THR A 77 3.32 -5.76 13.47
C THR A 77 4.67 -5.09 13.33
N ALA A 78 5.21 -5.04 12.13
CA ALA A 78 6.49 -4.39 11.86
C ALA A 78 6.41 -2.88 12.06
N LYS A 79 5.31 -2.24 11.63
CA LYS A 79 5.07 -0.81 11.80
C LYS A 79 5.03 -0.43 13.28
N VAL A 80 4.16 -1.07 14.06
CA VAL A 80 3.99 -0.79 15.49
C VAL A 80 5.28 -1.06 16.26
N PHE A 81 6.00 -2.12 15.93
CA PHE A 81 7.28 -2.43 16.56
C PHE A 81 8.29 -1.30 16.33
N LEU A 82 8.47 -0.86 15.08
CA LEU A 82 9.41 0.22 14.75
C LEU A 82 9.03 1.55 15.41
N GLU A 83 7.76 1.91 15.37
CA GLU A 83 7.26 3.13 15.99
C GLU A 83 7.44 3.13 17.51
N ARG A 84 7.27 1.96 18.16
CA ARG A 84 7.43 1.81 19.60
C ARG A 84 8.90 1.86 20.03
N GLU A 85 9.79 1.19 19.31
CA GLU A 85 11.21 1.07 19.68
C GLU A 85 12.02 2.32 19.32
N LEU A 86 11.70 2.97 18.21
CA LEU A 86 12.48 4.10 17.68
C LEU A 86 11.80 5.47 17.87
N GLY A 87 10.49 5.47 18.14
CA GLY A 87 9.66 6.67 18.09
C GLY A 87 9.31 7.08 16.65
N LEU A 88 8.24 7.85 16.50
CA LEU A 88 7.66 8.20 15.19
C LEU A 88 8.66 8.88 14.24
N GLU A 89 9.45 9.82 14.74
CA GLU A 89 10.39 10.60 13.91
C GLU A 89 11.49 9.75 13.28
N ARG A 90 11.99 8.73 14.01
CA ARG A 90 13.05 7.84 13.53
C ARG A 90 12.49 6.65 12.74
N ALA A 91 11.28 6.22 13.03
CA ALA A 91 10.63 5.13 12.34
C ALA A 91 10.19 5.53 10.92
N GLN A 92 9.66 6.74 10.72
CA GLN A 92 9.14 7.21 9.43
C GLN A 92 10.08 7.00 8.24
N PRO A 93 11.34 7.43 8.25
CA PRO A 93 12.23 7.22 7.11
C PRO A 93 12.52 5.74 6.82
N LEU A 94 12.52 4.89 7.86
CA LEU A 94 12.71 3.45 7.69
C LEU A 94 11.48 2.77 7.09
N LEU A 95 10.28 3.17 7.50
CA LEU A 95 9.01 2.63 7.01
C LEU A 95 8.76 2.93 5.52
N GLY A 96 9.36 4.00 5.00
CA GLY A 96 9.25 4.39 3.59
C GLY A 96 10.28 3.76 2.66
N GLY A 97 11.36 3.15 3.18
CA GLY A 97 12.50 2.74 2.39
C GLY A 97 13.15 1.41 2.80
N GLU A 98 13.92 1.41 3.87
CA GLU A 98 14.76 0.26 4.24
C GLU A 98 13.95 -0.95 4.75
N VAL A 99 12.82 -0.70 5.43
CA VAL A 99 11.93 -1.76 5.90
C VAL A 99 10.69 -1.81 5.03
N PRO A 100 10.45 -2.91 4.30
CA PRO A 100 9.32 -3.05 3.39
C PRO A 100 8.02 -3.31 4.17
N VAL A 101 7.56 -2.30 4.91
CA VAL A 101 6.31 -2.37 5.68
C VAL A 101 5.10 -2.33 4.75
N TRP A 102 5.18 -1.52 3.69
CA TRP A 102 4.13 -1.38 2.69
C TRP A 102 4.24 -2.45 1.62
N ARG A 103 3.09 -3.04 1.22
CA ARG A 103 3.10 -4.16 0.28
C ARG A 103 1.79 -4.29 -0.49
N TRP A 104 1.91 -4.80 -1.71
CA TRP A 104 0.82 -5.41 -2.44
C TRP A 104 0.60 -6.82 -1.90
N SER A 105 -0.61 -7.12 -1.45
CA SER A 105 -1.01 -8.42 -0.91
C SER A 105 -1.95 -9.09 -1.91
N PHE A 106 -1.51 -10.22 -2.48
CA PHE A 106 -2.26 -11.00 -3.46
C PHE A 106 -2.72 -12.30 -2.84
N ARG A 107 -4.00 -12.62 -3.01
CA ARG A 107 -4.59 -13.89 -2.64
C ARG A 107 -5.08 -14.59 -3.89
N PHE A 108 -4.58 -15.78 -4.15
CA PHE A 108 -4.93 -16.63 -5.27
C PHE A 108 -5.83 -17.75 -4.76
N VAL A 109 -7.11 -17.65 -5.03
CA VAL A 109 -8.15 -18.55 -4.52
C VAL A 109 -8.84 -19.31 -5.64
N ARG A 110 -9.29 -20.53 -5.37
CA ARG A 110 -10.22 -21.26 -6.22
C ARG A 110 -11.57 -21.35 -5.52
N PRO A 111 -12.70 -21.17 -6.26
CA PRO A 111 -14.01 -21.36 -5.68
C PRO A 111 -14.13 -22.76 -5.05
N LEU A 112 -14.72 -22.82 -3.86
CA LEU A 112 -14.96 -24.05 -3.10
C LEU A 112 -13.70 -24.78 -2.57
N GLU A 113 -12.49 -24.30 -2.86
CA GLU A 113 -11.26 -24.79 -2.25
C GLU A 113 -10.93 -23.99 -1.00
N LYS A 114 -10.62 -24.68 0.13
CA LYS A 114 -10.19 -24.01 1.36
C LYS A 114 -8.72 -23.57 1.32
N GLY A 115 -7.93 -24.12 0.42
CA GLY A 115 -6.52 -23.78 0.25
C GLY A 115 -6.35 -22.54 -0.60
N GLU A 116 -5.40 -21.66 -0.23
CA GLU A 116 -5.07 -20.48 -1.01
C GLU A 116 -3.54 -20.28 -1.07
N LEU A 117 -3.11 -19.56 -2.11
CA LEU A 117 -1.74 -19.04 -2.18
C LEU A 117 -1.79 -17.54 -1.90
N ARG A 118 -0.83 -17.06 -1.17
CA ARG A 118 -0.62 -15.62 -0.93
C ARG A 118 0.76 -15.23 -1.40
N ALA A 119 0.87 -14.03 -1.98
CA ALA A 119 2.15 -13.42 -2.31
C ALA A 119 2.13 -11.95 -1.91
N PHE A 120 3.27 -11.47 -1.47
CA PHE A 120 3.46 -10.10 -1.01
C PHE A 120 4.59 -9.46 -1.81
N VAL A 121 4.29 -8.32 -2.43
CA VAL A 121 5.23 -7.60 -3.31
C VAL A 121 5.36 -6.17 -2.79
N ALA A 122 6.61 -5.72 -2.62
CA ALA A 122 6.88 -4.35 -2.21
C ALA A 122 6.45 -3.34 -3.30
N PRO A 123 6.24 -2.05 -2.94
CA PRO A 123 6.03 -0.99 -3.92
C PRO A 123 7.17 -0.86 -4.93
N SER A 124 8.38 -1.28 -4.57
CA SER A 124 9.55 -1.35 -5.44
C SER A 124 9.48 -2.43 -6.53
N GLY A 125 8.57 -3.41 -6.39
CA GLY A 125 8.48 -4.59 -7.24
C GLY A 125 9.23 -5.82 -6.71
N GLU A 126 9.82 -5.76 -5.53
CA GLU A 126 10.47 -6.90 -4.91
C GLU A 126 9.43 -7.88 -4.32
N LEU A 127 9.62 -9.20 -4.57
CA LEU A 127 8.82 -10.22 -3.89
C LEU A 127 9.30 -10.35 -2.45
N LEU A 128 8.47 -9.94 -1.49
CA LEU A 128 8.81 -10.00 -0.06
C LEU A 128 8.66 -11.40 0.52
N SER A 129 7.54 -12.03 0.23
CA SER A 129 7.26 -13.39 0.70
C SER A 129 6.09 -14.02 -0.05
N PHE A 130 5.95 -15.34 0.12
CA PHE A 130 4.76 -16.06 -0.28
C PHE A 130 4.37 -17.08 0.78
N ARG A 131 3.09 -17.46 0.79
CA ARG A 131 2.56 -18.47 1.73
C ARG A 131 1.57 -19.36 0.99
N ARG A 132 1.63 -20.64 1.30
CA ARG A 132 0.60 -21.61 0.94
C ARG A 132 -0.22 -21.92 2.19
N ILE A 133 -1.52 -21.63 2.14
CA ILE A 133 -2.45 -22.00 3.19
C ILE A 133 -3.09 -23.30 2.77
N LEU A 134 -2.87 -24.33 3.56
CA LEU A 134 -3.43 -25.65 3.34
C LEU A 134 -4.82 -25.75 3.98
N PRO A 135 -5.74 -26.56 3.43
CA PRO A 135 -7.00 -26.89 4.08
C PRO A 135 -6.76 -27.51 5.45
N GLU A 136 -7.69 -27.29 6.39
CA GLU A 136 -7.68 -28.00 7.67
C GLU A 136 -7.66 -29.53 7.45
N GLY A 137 -6.86 -30.25 8.22
CA GLY A 137 -6.70 -31.69 8.12
C GLY A 137 -5.79 -32.15 6.97
N SER A 138 -5.14 -31.23 6.24
CA SER A 138 -4.06 -31.63 5.33
C SER A 138 -2.92 -32.24 6.15
N PRO A 139 -2.36 -33.42 5.75
CA PRO A 139 -1.21 -33.96 6.42
C PRO A 139 -0.06 -32.96 6.33
N GLY A 140 0.50 -32.60 7.48
CA GLY A 140 1.75 -31.88 7.54
C GLY A 140 2.86 -32.68 6.88
N SER A 141 3.83 -32.04 6.23
CA SER A 141 5.10 -32.75 5.98
C SER A 141 5.76 -32.95 7.34
N ASP A 142 5.98 -34.18 7.75
CA ASP A 142 6.86 -34.44 8.87
C ASP A 142 8.23 -33.79 8.61
N PRO A 143 8.85 -33.22 9.65
CA PRO A 143 10.13 -32.52 9.54
C PRO A 143 11.25 -33.44 9.10
#